data_2631f234c4aea9f8fd27927026f60326
#
_entry.id   2631f234c4aea9f8fd27927026f60326
#
_cell.length_a   1.000
_cell.length_b   1.000
_cell.length_c   1.000
_cell.angle_alpha   90.00
_cell.angle_beta   90.00
_cell.angle_gamma   90.00
#
_symmetry.space_group_name_H-M   'P 1'
#
loop_
_entity.id
_entity.type
_entity.pdbx_description
1 polymer ?
#
loop_
_entity_poly.entity_id
_entity_poly.type
_entity_poly.pdbx_seq_one_letter_code
_entity_poly.pdbx_strand_id
1 'polypeptide(L)'
;MSRILLAEDDEPLRRMTSVVLSSAGHQVREVPDGTSALEALGHEAPDLVVLDYRMGDPDGFEVCRRIKRDPATAHLPVLILTAQGRIEDRLGGFDAGADDYLAKPFDTRELLARVAALLRLARRGLDRNPTSGLPGGEAIYQELERRRVLGTPFVIAYFDLDHFKPFSDRFGFAVADAAIREAADALTLSAKGEPDAFVGHVGGDDFVLCCGTERARRLAEDAQRRFAAGLLSHLPPDAATAGTYRARDRSGEEREFPVTRLSAAVLRIDPARWPDFTALGERVAELKRQAKSQVQGGIVEADAAA
;
A
#
# COMPACT_ATOMS: atom_id res chain seq x y z
N MET A 1 -13.80 -10.78 4.71
CA MET A 1 -14.34 -10.79 6.07
C MET A 1 -13.60 -9.74 6.88
N SER A 2 -14.29 -8.79 7.53
CA SER A 2 -13.68 -7.70 8.32
C SER A 2 -14.28 -7.66 9.69
N ARG A 3 -13.51 -7.21 10.69
CA ARG A 3 -13.96 -7.03 12.07
C ARG A 3 -14.48 -5.61 12.25
N ILE A 4 -15.70 -5.45 12.74
CA ILE A 4 -16.32 -4.15 12.93
C ILE A 4 -16.69 -4.00 14.41
N LEU A 5 -16.25 -2.92 15.04
CA LEU A 5 -16.71 -2.52 16.36
C LEU A 5 -17.93 -1.61 16.17
N LEU A 6 -19.06 -2.01 16.74
CA LEU A 6 -20.32 -1.25 16.72
C LEU A 6 -20.66 -0.78 18.13
N ALA A 7 -20.69 0.53 18.33
CA ALA A 7 -21.12 1.15 19.58
C ALA A 7 -22.44 1.92 19.36
N GLU A 8 -23.46 1.52 20.08
CA GLU A 8 -24.85 2.05 19.98
C GLU A 8 -25.57 1.78 21.30
N ASP A 9 -26.17 2.76 21.93
CA ASP A 9 -26.85 2.61 23.22
C ASP A 9 -28.28 2.01 23.07
N ASP A 10 -28.97 2.28 21.95
CA ASP A 10 -30.26 1.66 21.64
C ASP A 10 -30.09 0.18 21.27
N GLU A 11 -30.48 -0.73 22.18
CA GLU A 11 -30.31 -2.17 21.99
C GLU A 11 -31.00 -2.72 20.74
N PRO A 12 -32.27 -2.39 20.43
CA PRO A 12 -32.92 -2.79 19.18
C PRO A 12 -32.16 -2.35 17.93
N LEU A 13 -31.71 -1.09 17.88
CA LEU A 13 -30.97 -0.56 16.75
C LEU A 13 -29.56 -1.19 16.64
N ARG A 14 -28.89 -1.39 17.75
CA ARG A 14 -27.59 -2.09 17.81
C ARG A 14 -27.69 -3.49 17.22
N ARG A 15 -28.68 -4.27 17.68
CA ARG A 15 -28.90 -5.63 17.16
C ARG A 15 -29.27 -5.65 15.70
N MET A 16 -30.16 -4.76 15.26
CA MET A 16 -30.54 -4.65 13.84
C MET A 16 -29.30 -4.34 12.98
N THR A 17 -28.52 -3.35 13.37
CA THR A 17 -27.29 -2.93 12.66
C THR A 17 -26.27 -4.06 12.62
N SER A 18 -26.09 -4.75 13.73
CA SER A 18 -25.19 -5.91 13.83
C SER A 18 -25.62 -7.06 12.90
N VAL A 19 -26.89 -7.40 12.84
CA VAL A 19 -27.42 -8.43 11.94
C VAL A 19 -27.18 -8.04 10.48
N VAL A 20 -27.40 -6.79 10.10
CA VAL A 20 -27.17 -6.28 8.74
C VAL A 20 -25.70 -6.42 8.35
N LEU A 21 -24.79 -5.98 9.21
CA LEU A 21 -23.35 -6.07 8.96
C LEU A 21 -22.85 -7.53 8.91
N SER A 22 -23.35 -8.38 9.82
CA SER A 22 -23.02 -9.81 9.85
C SER A 22 -23.52 -10.55 8.62
N SER A 23 -24.72 -10.21 8.12
CA SER A 23 -25.27 -10.79 6.89
C SER A 23 -24.46 -10.41 5.65
N ALA A 24 -23.72 -9.31 5.70
CA ALA A 24 -22.76 -8.90 4.66
C ALA A 24 -21.38 -9.57 4.80
N GLY A 25 -21.20 -10.52 5.73
CA GLY A 25 -19.98 -11.31 5.90
C GLY A 25 -18.94 -10.67 6.81
N HIS A 26 -19.33 -9.70 7.67
CA HIS A 26 -18.44 -9.10 8.67
C HIS A 26 -18.57 -9.78 10.04
N GLN A 27 -17.53 -9.74 10.85
CA GLN A 27 -17.59 -10.05 12.28
C GLN A 27 -17.90 -8.76 13.05
N VAL A 28 -18.96 -8.75 13.85
CA VAL A 28 -19.38 -7.55 14.58
C VAL A 28 -19.21 -7.77 16.07
N ARG A 29 -18.44 -6.89 16.72
CA ARG A 29 -18.38 -6.76 18.16
C ARG A 29 -19.30 -5.60 18.58
N GLU A 30 -20.33 -5.93 19.33
CA GLU A 30 -21.32 -4.96 19.83
C GLU A 30 -20.90 -4.45 21.21
N VAL A 31 -21.04 -3.13 21.43
CA VAL A 31 -20.88 -2.50 22.75
C VAL A 31 -21.95 -1.43 22.96
N PRO A 32 -22.42 -1.21 24.20
CA PRO A 32 -23.56 -0.33 24.45
C PRO A 32 -23.21 1.15 24.59
N ASP A 33 -21.93 1.50 24.79
CA ASP A 33 -21.50 2.86 25.14
C ASP A 33 -20.06 3.16 24.71
N GLY A 34 -19.68 4.44 24.84
CA GLY A 34 -18.37 4.92 24.43
C GLY A 34 -17.21 4.39 25.29
N THR A 35 -17.45 4.14 26.59
CA THR A 35 -16.42 3.58 27.48
C THR A 35 -16.09 2.16 27.06
N SER A 36 -17.10 1.32 26.88
CA SER A 36 -16.96 -0.05 26.37
C SER A 36 -16.33 -0.09 24.97
N ALA A 37 -16.58 0.93 24.13
CA ALA A 37 -15.94 1.03 22.83
C ALA A 37 -14.42 1.25 22.95
N LEU A 38 -13.98 2.17 23.83
CA LEU A 38 -12.55 2.42 24.06
C LEU A 38 -11.85 1.21 24.70
N GLU A 39 -12.48 0.53 25.65
CA GLU A 39 -11.96 -0.70 26.25
C GLU A 39 -11.81 -1.81 25.19
N ALA A 40 -12.80 -1.96 24.31
CA ALA A 40 -12.78 -2.96 23.26
C ALA A 40 -11.59 -2.77 22.28
N LEU A 41 -11.21 -1.53 21.97
CA LEU A 41 -10.07 -1.20 21.13
C LEU A 41 -8.72 -1.63 21.75
N GLY A 42 -8.61 -1.65 23.07
CA GLY A 42 -7.41 -2.08 23.78
C GLY A 42 -7.18 -3.60 23.72
N HIS A 43 -8.19 -4.38 23.41
CA HIS A 43 -8.10 -5.85 23.40
C HIS A 43 -7.95 -6.44 22.00
N GLU A 44 -8.66 -5.90 21.04
CA GLU A 44 -8.66 -6.42 19.66
C GLU A 44 -8.92 -5.28 18.66
N ALA A 45 -7.95 -5.03 17.78
CA ALA A 45 -8.07 -3.98 16.78
C ALA A 45 -9.12 -4.37 15.71
N PRO A 46 -10.20 -3.57 15.54
CA PRO A 46 -11.15 -3.75 14.45
C PRO A 46 -10.59 -3.21 13.13
N ASP A 47 -11.22 -3.57 12.00
CA ASP A 47 -10.93 -3.02 10.68
C ASP A 47 -11.73 -1.72 10.41
N LEU A 48 -12.81 -1.49 11.19
CA LEU A 48 -13.68 -0.31 11.12
C LEU A 48 -14.44 -0.14 12.43
N VAL A 49 -14.68 1.12 12.81
CA VAL A 49 -15.50 1.47 13.97
C VAL A 49 -16.77 2.19 13.50
N VAL A 50 -17.93 1.74 13.98
CA VAL A 50 -19.23 2.40 13.80
C VAL A 50 -19.69 2.92 15.17
N LEU A 51 -19.88 4.22 15.29
CA LEU A 51 -20.24 4.88 16.55
C LEU A 51 -21.59 5.59 16.41
N ASP A 52 -22.52 5.32 17.31
CA ASP A 52 -23.60 6.28 17.49
C ASP A 52 -23.06 7.58 18.11
N TYR A 53 -23.60 8.70 17.66
CA TYR A 53 -23.25 9.99 18.25
C TYR A 53 -23.71 10.08 19.73
N ARG A 54 -24.91 9.58 20.04
CA ARG A 54 -25.54 9.73 21.38
C ARG A 54 -25.43 8.45 22.21
N MET A 55 -24.30 8.25 22.86
CA MET A 55 -24.07 7.08 23.71
C MET A 55 -23.78 7.45 25.17
N GLY A 56 -24.14 8.67 25.63
CA GLY A 56 -23.76 9.18 26.94
C GLY A 56 -22.40 9.86 26.97
N ASP A 57 -21.62 9.67 28.01
CA ASP A 57 -20.29 10.24 28.19
C ASP A 57 -19.26 9.09 28.39
N PRO A 58 -18.27 8.93 27.49
CA PRO A 58 -18.00 9.77 26.31
C PRO A 58 -19.00 9.52 25.16
N ASP A 59 -19.36 10.60 24.46
CA ASP A 59 -20.17 10.52 23.23
C ASP A 59 -19.35 10.01 22.02
N GLY A 60 -20.04 9.73 20.91
CA GLY A 60 -19.39 9.19 19.72
C GLY A 60 -18.31 10.11 19.14
N PHE A 61 -18.44 11.43 19.26
CA PHE A 61 -17.40 12.36 18.81
C PHE A 61 -16.17 12.34 19.70
N GLU A 62 -16.36 12.25 21.01
CA GLU A 62 -15.24 12.16 21.94
C GLU A 62 -14.49 10.82 21.77
N VAL A 63 -15.23 9.72 21.59
CA VAL A 63 -14.61 8.42 21.26
C VAL A 63 -13.82 8.52 19.95
N CYS A 64 -14.39 9.12 18.91
CA CYS A 64 -13.71 9.34 17.63
C CYS A 64 -12.43 10.16 17.78
N ARG A 65 -12.48 11.28 18.52
CA ARG A 65 -11.29 12.11 18.80
C ARG A 65 -10.19 11.32 19.49
N ARG A 66 -10.53 10.46 20.46
CA ARG A 66 -9.54 9.61 21.14
C ARG A 66 -8.93 8.60 20.19
N ILE A 67 -9.75 7.94 19.36
CA ILE A 67 -9.26 7.02 18.30
C ILE A 67 -8.27 7.74 17.38
N LYS A 68 -8.61 8.94 16.90
CA LYS A 68 -7.81 9.67 15.92
C LYS A 68 -6.56 10.35 16.50
N ARG A 69 -6.50 10.57 17.82
CA ARG A 69 -5.33 11.11 18.52
C ARG A 69 -4.29 10.07 18.92
N ASP A 70 -4.72 8.82 19.09
CA ASP A 70 -3.81 7.73 19.45
C ASP A 70 -3.13 7.18 18.17
N PRO A 71 -1.79 7.26 18.06
CA PRO A 71 -1.05 6.73 16.90
C PRO A 71 -1.34 5.26 16.59
N ALA A 72 -1.69 4.45 17.59
CA ALA A 72 -2.00 3.04 17.43
C ALA A 72 -3.35 2.81 16.72
N THR A 73 -4.31 3.72 16.87
CA THR A 73 -5.68 3.59 16.35
C THR A 73 -6.07 4.67 15.35
N ALA A 74 -5.26 5.72 15.14
CA ALA A 74 -5.56 6.85 14.25
C ALA A 74 -5.90 6.44 12.81
N HIS A 75 -5.33 5.31 12.36
CA HIS A 75 -5.55 4.77 11.02
C HIS A 75 -6.91 4.07 10.85
N LEU A 76 -7.62 3.72 11.94
CA LEU A 76 -8.90 3.04 11.88
C LEU A 76 -9.97 3.95 11.27
N PRO A 77 -10.72 3.49 10.25
CA PRO A 77 -11.84 4.25 9.73
C PRO A 77 -12.98 4.28 10.74
N VAL A 78 -13.58 5.46 10.90
CA VAL A 78 -14.69 5.72 11.82
C VAL A 78 -15.89 6.24 11.04
N LEU A 79 -17.02 5.51 11.14
CA LEU A 79 -18.34 5.93 10.67
C LEU A 79 -19.18 6.37 11.86
N ILE A 80 -19.68 7.61 11.84
CA ILE A 80 -20.58 8.11 12.90
C ILE A 80 -22.04 8.07 12.43
N LEU A 81 -22.90 7.47 13.25
CA LEU A 81 -24.34 7.48 13.07
C LEU A 81 -24.89 8.71 13.80
N THR A 82 -25.59 9.62 13.07
CA THR A 82 -26.10 10.90 13.64
C THR A 82 -27.61 11.01 13.53
N ALA A 83 -28.24 11.76 14.40
CA ALA A 83 -29.65 12.15 14.23
C ALA A 83 -29.78 13.18 13.10
N GLN A 84 -30.84 13.06 12.27
CA GLN A 84 -31.11 13.96 11.14
C GLN A 84 -31.28 15.42 11.60
N GLY A 85 -30.54 16.38 10.99
CA GLY A 85 -30.97 17.76 10.93
C GLY A 85 -30.14 18.86 11.59
N ARG A 86 -28.97 18.61 12.19
CA ARG A 86 -28.15 19.69 12.73
C ARG A 86 -26.83 19.86 11.97
N ILE A 87 -26.71 21.04 11.32
CA ILE A 87 -25.42 21.48 10.71
C ILE A 87 -24.31 21.55 11.78
N GLU A 88 -24.65 21.84 13.02
CA GLU A 88 -23.78 21.89 14.19
C GLU A 88 -23.18 20.50 14.51
N ASP A 89 -23.95 19.42 14.41
CA ASP A 89 -23.47 18.04 14.59
C ASP A 89 -22.48 17.64 13.47
N ARG A 90 -22.64 18.21 12.26
CA ARG A 90 -21.69 18.01 11.14
C ARG A 90 -20.39 18.79 11.33
N LEU A 91 -20.44 20.02 11.83
CA LEU A 91 -19.26 20.85 12.08
C LEU A 91 -18.41 20.30 13.25
N GLY A 92 -19.05 19.90 14.35
CA GLY A 92 -18.36 19.24 15.48
C GLY A 92 -17.73 17.89 15.10
N GLY A 93 -18.34 17.20 14.14
CA GLY A 93 -17.84 15.93 13.63
C GLY A 93 -16.63 16.03 12.71
N PHE A 94 -16.52 17.07 11.88
CA PHE A 94 -15.29 17.31 11.09
C PHE A 94 -14.09 17.58 12.02
N ASP A 95 -14.31 18.29 13.13
CA ASP A 95 -13.27 18.51 14.14
C ASP A 95 -12.91 17.24 14.93
N ALA A 96 -13.80 16.24 14.98
CA ALA A 96 -13.53 14.93 15.60
C ALA A 96 -12.69 14.00 14.73
N GLY A 97 -12.54 14.30 13.43
CA GLY A 97 -11.75 13.52 12.48
C GLY A 97 -12.41 12.24 11.97
N ALA A 98 -13.76 12.12 12.07
CA ALA A 98 -14.48 10.97 11.51
C ALA A 98 -14.34 10.91 9.98
N ASP A 99 -14.29 9.69 9.43
CA ASP A 99 -14.05 9.47 8.00
C ASP A 99 -15.36 9.54 7.18
N ASP A 100 -16.52 9.24 7.79
CA ASP A 100 -17.86 9.41 7.18
C ASP A 100 -18.96 9.49 8.23
N TYR A 101 -20.14 9.94 7.78
CA TYR A 101 -21.34 10.13 8.61
C TYR A 101 -22.56 9.53 7.93
N LEU A 102 -23.46 8.94 8.74
CA LEU A 102 -24.74 8.41 8.28
C LEU A 102 -25.87 8.90 9.17
N ALA A 103 -26.85 9.61 8.58
CA ALA A 103 -27.99 10.15 9.32
C ALA A 103 -29.03 9.07 9.65
N LYS A 104 -29.51 9.04 10.89
CA LYS A 104 -30.65 8.21 11.33
C LYS A 104 -31.99 8.94 11.02
N PRO A 105 -33.04 8.24 10.53
CA PRO A 105 -33.04 6.83 10.13
C PRO A 105 -32.36 6.60 8.80
N PHE A 106 -31.62 5.51 8.65
CA PHE A 106 -30.85 5.17 7.45
C PHE A 106 -31.38 3.92 6.73
N ASP A 107 -31.15 3.86 5.42
CA ASP A 107 -31.34 2.64 4.63
C ASP A 107 -30.15 1.69 4.90
N THR A 108 -30.45 0.41 5.14
CA THR A 108 -29.42 -0.62 5.38
C THR A 108 -28.45 -0.78 4.22
N ARG A 109 -28.89 -0.53 2.98
CA ARG A 109 -28.05 -0.55 1.78
C ARG A 109 -27.05 0.62 1.78
N GLU A 110 -27.45 1.80 2.29
CA GLU A 110 -26.58 2.94 2.44
C GLU A 110 -25.50 2.67 3.50
N LEU A 111 -25.87 2.11 4.65
CA LEU A 111 -24.94 1.68 5.68
C LEU A 111 -23.89 0.72 5.10
N LEU A 112 -24.31 -0.34 4.42
CA LEU A 112 -23.41 -1.32 3.81
C LEU A 112 -22.49 -0.71 2.75
N ALA A 113 -23.02 0.20 1.91
CA ALA A 113 -22.24 0.88 0.89
C ALA A 113 -21.12 1.76 1.50
N ARG A 114 -21.43 2.51 2.59
CA ARG A 114 -20.46 3.35 3.30
C ARG A 114 -19.41 2.52 4.02
N VAL A 115 -19.83 1.48 4.73
CA VAL A 115 -18.90 0.53 5.38
C VAL A 115 -17.94 -0.09 4.36
N ALA A 116 -18.45 -0.58 3.24
CA ALA A 116 -17.62 -1.13 2.17
C ALA A 116 -16.65 -0.10 1.57
N ALA A 117 -17.09 1.16 1.42
CA ALA A 117 -16.24 2.24 0.93
C ALA A 117 -15.10 2.57 1.91
N LEU A 118 -15.42 2.71 3.19
CA LEU A 118 -14.44 2.99 4.24
C LEU A 118 -13.42 1.87 4.40
N LEU A 119 -13.86 0.61 4.44
CA LEU A 119 -12.98 -0.56 4.50
C LEU A 119 -12.05 -0.63 3.28
N ARG A 120 -12.54 -0.29 2.09
CA ARG A 120 -11.73 -0.24 0.87
C ARG A 120 -10.69 0.87 0.93
N LEU A 121 -11.05 2.06 1.43
CA LEU A 121 -10.14 3.20 1.59
C LEU A 121 -9.06 2.91 2.64
N ALA A 122 -9.42 2.32 3.78
CA ALA A 122 -8.48 1.91 4.81
C ALA A 122 -7.48 0.87 4.29
N ARG A 123 -7.95 -0.16 3.60
CA ARG A 123 -7.06 -1.15 2.97
C ARG A 123 -6.10 -0.51 1.98
N ARG A 124 -6.56 0.43 1.14
CA ARG A 124 -5.70 1.17 0.21
C ARG A 124 -4.66 2.04 0.91
N GLY A 125 -5.01 2.60 2.06
CA GLY A 125 -4.09 3.39 2.90
C GLY A 125 -3.03 2.51 3.57
N LEU A 126 -3.43 1.38 4.14
CA LEU A 126 -2.55 0.41 4.79
C LEU A 126 -1.69 -0.39 3.80
N ASP A 127 -2.14 -0.53 2.54
CA ASP A 127 -1.40 -1.23 1.49
C ASP A 127 -0.38 -0.32 0.76
N ARG A 128 -0.04 0.84 1.33
CA ARG A 128 1.06 1.65 0.80
C ARG A 128 2.34 1.37 1.57
N ASN A 129 3.43 1.23 0.82
CA ASN A 129 4.75 1.12 1.43
C ASN A 129 5.10 2.42 2.17
N PRO A 130 5.47 2.37 3.46
CA PRO A 130 5.69 3.58 4.27
C PRO A 130 6.90 4.42 3.81
N THR A 131 7.90 3.82 3.18
CA THR A 131 9.11 4.53 2.71
C THR A 131 8.88 5.20 1.37
N SER A 132 8.28 4.50 0.41
CA SER A 132 8.09 4.98 -0.97
C SER A 132 6.73 5.63 -1.23
N GLY A 133 5.71 5.36 -0.39
CA GLY A 133 4.33 5.78 -0.61
C GLY A 133 3.62 5.08 -1.78
N LEU A 134 4.28 4.16 -2.47
CA LEU A 134 3.70 3.40 -3.58
C LEU A 134 2.70 2.34 -3.08
N PRO A 135 1.74 1.93 -3.92
CA PRO A 135 0.89 0.76 -3.70
C PRO A 135 1.70 -0.48 -3.35
N GLY A 136 1.25 -1.24 -2.35
CA GLY A 136 1.90 -2.45 -1.84
C GLY A 136 1.36 -3.74 -2.44
N GLY A 137 1.55 -4.85 -1.72
CA GLY A 137 1.30 -6.20 -2.22
C GLY A 137 -0.15 -6.46 -2.63
N GLU A 138 -1.12 -6.01 -1.84
CA GLU A 138 -2.55 -6.20 -2.14
C GLU A 138 -2.97 -5.44 -3.41
N ALA A 139 -2.55 -4.18 -3.56
CA ALA A 139 -2.85 -3.39 -4.75
C ALA A 139 -2.16 -3.95 -6.00
N ILE A 140 -0.94 -4.48 -5.86
CA ILE A 140 -0.23 -5.18 -6.93
C ILE A 140 -1.04 -6.42 -7.35
N TYR A 141 -1.48 -7.24 -6.39
CA TYR A 141 -2.29 -8.42 -6.67
C TYR A 141 -3.59 -8.07 -7.40
N GLN A 142 -4.32 -7.06 -6.92
CA GLN A 142 -5.57 -6.59 -7.54
C GLN A 142 -5.34 -6.10 -8.97
N GLU A 143 -4.25 -5.40 -9.24
CA GLU A 143 -3.91 -4.93 -10.58
C GLU A 143 -3.60 -6.10 -11.53
N LEU A 144 -2.86 -7.10 -11.07
CA LEU A 144 -2.57 -8.29 -11.86
C LEU A 144 -3.84 -9.08 -12.18
N GLU A 145 -4.73 -9.27 -11.21
CA GLU A 145 -6.04 -9.92 -11.43
C GLU A 145 -6.92 -9.11 -12.38
N ARG A 146 -6.94 -7.78 -12.26
CA ARG A 146 -7.64 -6.90 -13.20
C ARG A 146 -7.17 -7.13 -14.64
N ARG A 147 -5.85 -7.18 -14.87
CA ARG A 147 -5.25 -7.42 -16.19
C ARG A 147 -5.54 -8.81 -16.71
N ARG A 148 -5.51 -9.81 -15.83
CA ARG A 148 -5.90 -11.19 -16.18
C ARG A 148 -7.33 -11.26 -16.71
N VAL A 149 -8.28 -10.60 -16.01
CA VAL A 149 -9.70 -10.57 -16.42
C VAL A 149 -9.92 -9.80 -17.72
N LEU A 150 -9.15 -8.71 -17.95
CA LEU A 150 -9.23 -7.95 -19.21
C LEU A 150 -8.76 -8.75 -20.43
N GLY A 151 -7.95 -9.78 -20.26
CA GLY A 151 -7.56 -10.70 -21.33
C GLY A 151 -6.63 -10.12 -22.41
N THR A 152 -6.09 -8.92 -22.20
CA THR A 152 -5.13 -8.30 -23.14
C THR A 152 -3.69 -8.55 -22.67
N PRO A 153 -2.75 -8.90 -23.58
CA PRO A 153 -1.35 -9.05 -23.22
C PRO A 153 -0.77 -7.80 -22.57
N PHE A 154 0.04 -7.98 -21.54
CA PHE A 154 0.70 -6.91 -20.79
C PHE A 154 2.10 -7.32 -20.32
N VAL A 155 2.80 -6.40 -19.70
CA VAL A 155 4.12 -6.63 -19.13
C VAL A 155 4.11 -6.37 -17.63
N ILE A 156 4.84 -7.21 -16.91
CA ILE A 156 5.32 -6.96 -15.56
C ILE A 156 6.83 -6.71 -15.64
N ALA A 157 7.26 -5.49 -15.37
CA ALA A 157 8.67 -5.16 -15.17
C ALA A 157 8.94 -5.16 -13.66
N TYR A 158 9.78 -6.06 -13.21
CA TYR A 158 10.20 -6.19 -11.83
C TYR A 158 11.56 -5.52 -11.65
N PHE A 159 11.66 -4.56 -10.73
CA PHE A 159 12.88 -3.80 -10.48
C PHE A 159 13.47 -4.14 -9.13
N ASP A 160 14.80 -4.01 -9.04
CA ASP A 160 15.55 -4.31 -7.83
C ASP A 160 16.81 -3.40 -7.76
N LEU A 161 17.15 -2.94 -6.56
CA LEU A 161 18.35 -2.14 -6.33
C LEU A 161 19.58 -3.06 -6.16
N ASP A 162 20.51 -2.99 -7.11
CA ASP A 162 21.72 -3.83 -7.10
C ASP A 162 22.60 -3.54 -5.88
N HIS A 163 23.05 -4.59 -5.22
CA HIS A 163 23.92 -4.49 -4.04
C HIS A 163 23.36 -3.62 -2.90
N PHE A 164 22.02 -3.57 -2.75
CA PHE A 164 21.36 -2.67 -1.80
C PHE A 164 21.77 -2.92 -0.35
N LYS A 165 21.95 -4.17 0.07
CA LYS A 165 22.39 -4.46 1.43
C LYS A 165 23.77 -3.89 1.77
N PRO A 166 24.86 -4.16 1.01
CA PRO A 166 26.16 -3.48 1.23
C PRO A 166 26.06 -1.94 1.15
N PHE A 167 25.18 -1.41 0.29
CA PHE A 167 24.91 0.02 0.17
C PHE A 167 24.30 0.58 1.47
N SER A 168 23.24 -0.04 1.97
CA SER A 168 22.59 0.35 3.21
C SER A 168 23.52 0.23 4.43
N ASP A 169 24.29 -0.87 4.51
CA ASP A 169 25.25 -1.09 5.60
C ASP A 169 26.38 -0.02 5.58
N ARG A 170 26.76 0.48 4.41
CA ARG A 170 27.82 1.49 4.24
C ARG A 170 27.36 2.92 4.51
N PHE A 171 26.20 3.30 3.96
CA PHE A 171 25.73 4.70 3.97
C PHE A 171 24.65 4.96 5.02
N GLY A 172 24.12 3.92 5.67
CA GLY A 172 23.10 4.01 6.72
C GLY A 172 21.68 4.14 6.19
N PHE A 173 20.73 4.00 7.12
CA PHE A 173 19.30 3.93 6.79
C PHE A 173 18.76 5.18 6.08
N ALA A 174 19.23 6.38 6.45
CA ALA A 174 18.73 7.61 5.84
C ALA A 174 19.02 7.69 4.35
N VAL A 175 20.23 7.27 3.92
CA VAL A 175 20.63 7.25 2.51
C VAL A 175 19.97 6.08 1.79
N ALA A 176 19.81 4.93 2.45
CA ALA A 176 19.09 3.78 1.91
C ALA A 176 17.61 4.11 1.65
N ASP A 177 16.93 4.75 2.59
CA ASP A 177 15.55 5.22 2.41
C ASP A 177 15.42 6.29 1.33
N ALA A 178 16.43 7.17 1.20
CA ALA A 178 16.47 8.14 0.10
C ALA A 178 16.59 7.41 -1.27
N ALA A 179 17.41 6.37 -1.38
CA ALA A 179 17.51 5.57 -2.59
C ALA A 179 16.20 4.85 -2.93
N ILE A 180 15.47 4.32 -1.94
CA ILE A 180 14.15 3.71 -2.13
C ILE A 180 13.14 4.76 -2.66
N ARG A 181 13.12 5.97 -2.07
CA ARG A 181 12.24 7.05 -2.54
C ARG A 181 12.60 7.50 -3.95
N GLU A 182 13.89 7.63 -4.24
CA GLU A 182 14.35 7.99 -5.58
C GLU A 182 13.96 6.95 -6.64
N ALA A 183 14.02 5.65 -6.32
CA ALA A 183 13.55 4.59 -7.21
C ALA A 183 12.03 4.69 -7.45
N ALA A 184 11.26 4.94 -6.40
CA ALA A 184 9.82 5.15 -6.50
C ALA A 184 9.45 6.36 -7.37
N ASP A 185 10.13 7.48 -7.17
CA ASP A 185 9.93 8.71 -7.94
C ASP A 185 10.34 8.51 -9.40
N ALA A 186 11.48 7.87 -9.67
CA ALA A 186 11.94 7.54 -11.01
C ALA A 186 10.94 6.68 -11.78
N LEU A 187 10.38 5.64 -11.14
CA LEU A 187 9.36 4.78 -11.73
C LEU A 187 8.05 5.53 -11.97
N THR A 188 7.60 6.31 -11.00
CA THR A 188 6.37 7.11 -11.12
C THR A 188 6.47 8.14 -12.22
N LEU A 189 7.60 8.84 -12.32
CA LEU A 189 7.84 9.85 -13.35
C LEU A 189 7.96 9.22 -14.73
N SER A 190 8.61 8.06 -14.87
CA SER A 190 8.70 7.35 -16.14
C SER A 190 7.33 6.86 -16.63
N ALA A 191 6.45 6.47 -15.71
CA ALA A 191 5.08 6.04 -15.99
C ALA A 191 4.11 7.19 -16.24
N LYS A 192 4.51 8.44 -15.96
CA LYS A 192 3.65 9.63 -16.10
C LYS A 192 3.21 9.85 -17.54
N GLY A 193 1.90 9.99 -17.73
CA GLY A 193 1.30 10.15 -19.06
C GLY A 193 0.98 8.84 -19.79
N GLU A 194 1.25 7.70 -19.16
CA GLU A 194 0.86 6.38 -19.64
C GLU A 194 -0.39 5.91 -18.88
N PRO A 195 -1.60 5.99 -19.45
CA PRO A 195 -2.85 5.77 -18.72
C PRO A 195 -3.04 4.35 -18.23
N ASP A 196 -2.31 3.38 -18.79
CA ASP A 196 -2.34 1.96 -18.42
C ASP A 196 -1.15 1.54 -17.55
N ALA A 197 -0.29 2.47 -17.12
CA ALA A 197 0.84 2.12 -16.27
C ALA A 197 0.42 2.10 -14.79
N PHE A 198 0.86 1.05 -14.09
CA PHE A 198 0.74 0.90 -12.65
C PHE A 198 2.13 0.69 -12.05
N VAL A 199 2.43 1.39 -10.97
CA VAL A 199 3.69 1.24 -10.22
C VAL A 199 3.37 0.80 -8.80
N GLY A 200 4.08 -0.22 -8.31
CA GLY A 200 3.94 -0.76 -6.96
C GLY A 200 5.29 -1.05 -6.31
N HIS A 201 5.29 -1.16 -4.98
CA HIS A 201 6.46 -1.52 -4.18
C HIS A 201 6.18 -2.83 -3.44
N VAL A 202 6.92 -3.87 -3.81
CA VAL A 202 6.75 -5.22 -3.23
C VAL A 202 7.28 -5.28 -1.80
N GLY A 203 8.43 -4.65 -1.57
CA GLY A 203 9.08 -4.55 -0.26
C GLY A 203 10.59 -4.49 -0.35
N GLY A 204 11.24 -3.89 0.65
CA GLY A 204 12.69 -3.72 0.66
C GLY A 204 13.19 -2.88 -0.51
N ASP A 205 13.93 -3.50 -1.41
CA ASP A 205 14.52 -2.93 -2.63
C ASP A 205 13.78 -3.33 -3.92
N ASP A 206 12.59 -3.96 -3.80
CA ASP A 206 11.84 -4.58 -4.91
C ASP A 206 10.61 -3.74 -5.33
N PHE A 207 10.51 -3.42 -6.63
CA PHE A 207 9.39 -2.68 -7.21
C PHE A 207 8.83 -3.38 -8.43
N VAL A 208 7.59 -3.02 -8.81
CA VAL A 208 6.95 -3.50 -10.05
C VAL A 208 6.39 -2.33 -10.85
N LEU A 209 6.43 -2.47 -12.17
CA LEU A 209 5.70 -1.63 -13.11
C LEU A 209 4.92 -2.56 -14.05
N CYS A 210 3.60 -2.36 -14.15
CA CYS A 210 2.75 -3.04 -15.10
C CYS A 210 2.31 -2.07 -16.18
N CYS A 211 2.42 -2.45 -17.45
CA CYS A 211 2.05 -1.61 -18.59
C CYS A 211 1.78 -2.45 -19.86
N GLY A 212 1.37 -1.79 -20.94
CA GLY A 212 1.27 -2.43 -22.25
C GLY A 212 2.63 -2.86 -22.80
N THR A 213 2.63 -3.90 -23.64
CA THR A 213 3.84 -4.61 -24.12
C THR A 213 4.82 -3.72 -24.88
N GLU A 214 4.32 -2.76 -25.68
CA GLU A 214 5.15 -1.92 -26.55
C GLU A 214 6.01 -0.87 -25.80
N ARG A 215 5.71 -0.62 -24.52
CA ARG A 215 6.27 0.52 -23.77
C ARG A 215 7.20 0.12 -22.65
N ALA A 216 7.17 -1.15 -22.24
CA ALA A 216 7.84 -1.64 -21.06
C ALA A 216 9.33 -1.31 -21.03
N ARG A 217 10.04 -1.63 -22.12
CA ARG A 217 11.48 -1.38 -22.23
C ARG A 217 11.83 0.10 -22.12
N ARG A 218 11.12 0.95 -22.84
CA ARG A 218 11.32 2.41 -22.80
C ARG A 218 11.12 2.98 -21.39
N LEU A 219 10.05 2.53 -20.70
CA LEU A 219 9.77 2.98 -19.34
C LEU A 219 10.84 2.49 -18.36
N ALA A 220 11.30 1.26 -18.52
CA ALA A 220 12.37 0.71 -17.69
C ALA A 220 13.70 1.48 -17.88
N GLU A 221 14.11 1.74 -19.11
CA GLU A 221 15.30 2.52 -19.42
C GLU A 221 15.20 3.97 -18.91
N ASP A 222 14.02 4.60 -18.99
CA ASP A 222 13.81 5.95 -18.47
C ASP A 222 13.88 5.96 -16.93
N ALA A 223 13.28 4.98 -16.26
CA ALA A 223 13.36 4.84 -14.81
C ALA A 223 14.82 4.66 -14.33
N GLN A 224 15.59 3.82 -15.01
CA GLN A 224 17.02 3.61 -14.70
C GLN A 224 17.83 4.91 -14.83
N ARG A 225 17.63 5.67 -15.91
CA ARG A 225 18.33 6.96 -16.11
C ARG A 225 17.97 7.97 -15.02
N ARG A 226 16.67 8.10 -14.69
CA ARG A 226 16.19 9.02 -13.65
C ARG A 226 16.74 8.64 -12.28
N PHE A 227 16.66 7.36 -11.93
CA PHE A 227 17.20 6.85 -10.67
C PHE A 227 18.70 7.12 -10.55
N ALA A 228 19.49 6.80 -11.58
CA ALA A 228 20.93 7.04 -11.58
C ALA A 228 21.28 8.53 -11.39
N ALA A 229 20.53 9.42 -12.03
CA ALA A 229 20.73 10.87 -11.89
C ALA A 229 20.35 11.39 -10.51
N GLY A 230 19.19 10.99 -9.97
CA GLY A 230 18.67 11.47 -8.69
C GLY A 230 19.47 10.94 -7.50
N LEU A 231 19.88 9.68 -7.55
CA LEU A 231 20.64 9.06 -6.47
C LEU A 231 21.93 9.80 -6.11
N LEU A 232 22.60 10.41 -7.09
CA LEU A 232 23.87 11.11 -6.87
C LEU A 232 23.78 12.23 -5.84
N SER A 233 22.63 12.89 -5.73
CA SER A 233 22.40 13.97 -4.77
C SER A 233 22.34 13.51 -3.31
N HIS A 234 22.15 12.23 -3.08
CA HIS A 234 22.04 11.61 -1.75
C HIS A 234 23.34 10.96 -1.28
N LEU A 235 24.36 10.90 -2.15
CA LEU A 235 25.64 10.26 -1.86
C LEU A 235 26.68 11.26 -1.37
N PRO A 236 27.66 10.82 -0.54
CA PRO A 236 28.86 11.57 -0.29
C PRO A 236 29.60 11.91 -1.61
N PRO A 237 30.22 13.10 -1.73
CA PRO A 237 30.84 13.55 -2.97
C PRO A 237 31.91 12.63 -3.54
N ASP A 238 32.66 11.94 -2.69
CA ASP A 238 33.67 10.94 -3.07
C ASP A 238 33.03 9.72 -3.75
N ALA A 239 31.99 9.15 -3.16
CA ALA A 239 31.27 8.01 -3.73
C ALA A 239 30.50 8.39 -5.01
N ALA A 240 29.88 9.59 -5.03
CA ALA A 240 29.19 10.11 -6.22
C ALA A 240 30.13 10.30 -7.40
N THR A 241 31.37 10.78 -7.15
CA THR A 241 32.38 11.01 -8.20
C THR A 241 33.04 9.70 -8.66
N ALA A 242 33.36 8.81 -7.72
CA ALA A 242 34.02 7.52 -8.04
C ALA A 242 33.06 6.51 -8.71
N GLY A 243 31.75 6.63 -8.43
CA GLY A 243 30.74 5.64 -8.86
C GLY A 243 30.88 4.29 -8.16
N THR A 244 31.78 4.18 -7.16
CA THR A 244 32.06 2.99 -6.37
C THR A 244 32.25 3.33 -4.90
N TYR A 245 32.13 2.32 -4.03
CA TYR A 245 32.39 2.43 -2.60
C TYR A 245 32.91 1.11 -2.02
N ARG A 246 33.64 1.17 -0.91
CA ARG A 246 34.08 0.00 -0.16
C ARG A 246 33.11 -0.39 0.94
N ALA A 247 32.74 -1.66 0.98
CA ALA A 247 31.91 -2.25 2.01
C ALA A 247 32.28 -3.73 2.24
N ARG A 248 31.75 -4.32 3.32
CA ARG A 248 31.87 -5.76 3.56
C ARG A 248 30.80 -6.51 2.79
N ASP A 249 31.21 -7.61 2.14
CA ASP A 249 30.26 -8.53 1.52
C ASP A 249 29.60 -9.45 2.56
N ARG A 250 28.76 -10.39 2.08
CA ARG A 250 28.05 -11.35 2.95
C ARG A 250 28.98 -12.32 3.69
N SER A 251 30.22 -12.49 3.23
CA SER A 251 31.26 -13.29 3.90
C SER A 251 32.08 -12.48 4.90
N GLY A 252 31.86 -11.16 4.98
CA GLY A 252 32.59 -10.24 5.85
C GLY A 252 33.88 -9.70 5.24
N GLU A 253 34.20 -10.03 4.00
CA GLU A 253 35.37 -9.53 3.27
C GLU A 253 35.12 -8.11 2.73
N GLU A 254 36.13 -7.27 2.84
CA GLU A 254 36.07 -5.90 2.29
C GLU A 254 36.23 -5.95 0.77
N ARG A 255 35.23 -5.44 0.05
CA ARG A 255 35.22 -5.37 -1.42
C ARG A 255 34.76 -4.00 -1.91
N GLU A 256 35.12 -3.70 -3.14
CA GLU A 256 34.64 -2.54 -3.86
C GLU A 256 33.33 -2.89 -4.58
N PHE A 257 32.29 -2.09 -4.34
CA PHE A 257 30.98 -2.21 -4.97
C PHE A 257 30.70 -1.00 -5.85
N PRO A 258 30.02 -1.17 -6.99
CA PRO A 258 29.45 -0.04 -7.69
C PRO A 258 28.34 0.61 -6.84
N VAL A 259 28.13 1.91 -7.01
CA VAL A 259 26.93 2.57 -6.47
C VAL A 259 25.69 1.82 -6.97
N THR A 260 24.71 1.66 -6.06
CA THR A 260 23.50 0.89 -6.37
C THR A 260 22.80 1.39 -7.64
N ARG A 261 22.28 0.46 -8.43
CA ARG A 261 21.62 0.69 -9.70
C ARG A 261 20.26 0.01 -9.68
N LEU A 262 19.37 0.45 -10.56
CA LEU A 262 18.06 -0.16 -10.73
C LEU A 262 18.13 -1.17 -11.88
N SER A 263 18.10 -2.48 -11.56
CA SER A 263 18.01 -3.56 -12.55
C SER A 263 16.56 -3.93 -12.82
N ALA A 264 16.23 -4.39 -14.03
CA ALA A 264 14.85 -4.76 -14.41
C ALA A 264 14.76 -6.15 -15.05
N ALA A 265 13.81 -6.94 -14.58
CA ALA A 265 13.33 -8.16 -15.22
C ALA A 265 11.97 -7.87 -15.86
N VAL A 266 11.90 -7.88 -17.17
CA VAL A 266 10.71 -7.53 -17.96
C VAL A 266 10.06 -8.80 -18.48
N LEU A 267 8.87 -9.12 -17.99
CA LEU A 267 8.15 -10.34 -18.30
C LEU A 267 6.88 -10.03 -19.08
N ARG A 268 6.78 -10.55 -20.30
CA ARG A 268 5.56 -10.44 -21.12
C ARG A 268 4.57 -11.51 -20.70
N ILE A 269 3.35 -11.10 -20.41
CA ILE A 269 2.25 -11.96 -19.98
C ILE A 269 1.19 -12.00 -21.04
N ASP A 270 0.86 -13.24 -21.46
CA ASP A 270 -0.36 -13.52 -22.21
C ASP A 270 -1.42 -14.06 -21.22
N PRO A 271 -2.50 -13.33 -20.95
CA PRO A 271 -3.55 -13.80 -20.03
C PRO A 271 -4.20 -15.11 -20.43
N ALA A 272 -4.20 -15.49 -21.71
CA ALA A 272 -4.71 -16.78 -22.17
C ALA A 272 -3.82 -17.96 -21.75
N ARG A 273 -2.57 -17.68 -21.40
CA ARG A 273 -1.57 -18.64 -20.92
C ARG A 273 -1.07 -18.27 -19.53
N TRP A 274 -1.95 -17.68 -18.70
CA TRP A 274 -1.60 -17.19 -17.39
C TRP A 274 -0.92 -18.28 -16.54
N PRO A 275 0.35 -18.11 -16.16
CA PRO A 275 0.97 -18.99 -15.19
C PRO A 275 0.31 -18.77 -13.82
N ASP A 276 0.40 -19.73 -12.92
CA ASP A 276 0.06 -19.46 -11.54
C ASP A 276 1.05 -18.46 -10.91
N PHE A 277 0.67 -17.85 -9.80
CA PHE A 277 1.51 -16.84 -9.14
C PHE A 277 2.86 -17.40 -8.66
N THR A 278 2.94 -18.70 -8.37
CA THR A 278 4.17 -19.37 -7.94
C THR A 278 5.15 -19.46 -9.10
N ALA A 279 4.71 -19.96 -10.24
CA ALA A 279 5.50 -20.05 -11.47
C ALA A 279 5.95 -18.67 -11.95
N LEU A 280 5.08 -17.66 -11.84
CA LEU A 280 5.43 -16.26 -12.13
C LEU A 280 6.57 -15.77 -11.22
N GLY A 281 6.48 -16.02 -9.92
CA GLY A 281 7.51 -15.64 -8.94
C GLY A 281 8.85 -16.30 -9.21
N GLU A 282 8.87 -17.59 -9.53
CA GLU A 282 10.08 -18.33 -9.90
C GLU A 282 10.75 -17.76 -11.15
N ARG A 283 9.94 -17.47 -12.18
CA ARG A 283 10.44 -16.89 -13.43
C ARG A 283 11.02 -15.48 -13.23
N VAL A 284 10.32 -14.64 -12.46
CA VAL A 284 10.83 -13.31 -12.08
C VAL A 284 12.17 -13.43 -11.33
N ALA A 285 12.28 -14.34 -10.36
CA ALA A 285 13.51 -14.53 -9.59
C ALA A 285 14.69 -14.97 -10.46
N GLU A 286 14.46 -15.80 -11.47
CA GLU A 286 15.49 -16.21 -12.44
C GLU A 286 15.97 -15.01 -13.29
N LEU A 287 15.03 -14.25 -13.86
CA LEU A 287 15.34 -13.07 -14.68
C LEU A 287 16.04 -11.97 -13.88
N LYS A 288 15.66 -11.77 -12.60
CA LYS A 288 16.39 -10.86 -11.69
C LYS A 288 17.86 -11.27 -11.55
N ARG A 289 18.15 -12.56 -11.35
CA ARG A 289 19.56 -13.02 -11.27
C ARG A 289 20.31 -12.73 -12.56
N GLN A 290 19.69 -12.93 -13.72
CA GLN A 290 20.29 -12.61 -15.01
C GLN A 290 20.52 -11.09 -15.18
N ALA A 291 19.56 -10.25 -14.82
CA ALA A 291 19.68 -8.79 -14.89
C ALA A 291 20.82 -8.26 -14.01
N LYS A 292 20.93 -8.76 -12.77
CA LYS A 292 22.02 -8.40 -11.84
C LYS A 292 23.41 -8.83 -12.29
N SER A 293 23.52 -9.86 -13.12
CA SER A 293 24.82 -10.31 -13.67
C SER A 293 25.36 -9.39 -14.77
N GLN A 294 24.54 -8.50 -15.32
CA GLN A 294 24.97 -7.55 -16.35
C GLN A 294 25.67 -6.33 -15.72
N VAL A 295 26.83 -5.96 -16.28
CA VAL A 295 27.76 -4.96 -15.71
C VAL A 295 27.17 -3.54 -15.54
N GLN A 296 25.99 -3.25 -16.14
CA GLN A 296 25.43 -1.87 -16.19
C GLN A 296 23.99 -1.72 -15.67
N GLY A 297 23.52 -2.59 -14.75
CA GLY A 297 22.11 -2.56 -14.37
C GLY A 297 21.27 -3.09 -15.55
N GLY A 298 21.19 -4.41 -15.72
CA GLY A 298 20.63 -5.00 -16.94
C GLY A 298 19.11 -4.90 -16.99
N ILE A 299 18.57 -4.77 -18.22
CA ILE A 299 17.18 -5.08 -18.51
C ILE A 299 17.16 -6.41 -19.23
N VAL A 300 16.56 -7.42 -18.61
CA VAL A 300 16.36 -8.75 -19.19
C VAL A 300 14.89 -8.92 -19.52
N GLU A 301 14.60 -9.33 -20.75
CA GLU A 301 13.23 -9.56 -21.22
C GLU A 301 13.00 -11.03 -21.50
N ALA A 302 11.82 -11.53 -21.16
CA ALA A 302 11.36 -12.87 -21.48
C ALA A 302 9.83 -12.93 -21.60
N ASP A 303 9.35 -14.02 -22.18
CA ASP A 303 7.94 -14.38 -22.12
C ASP A 303 7.68 -15.27 -20.88
N ALA A 304 6.51 -15.12 -20.26
CA ALA A 304 6.14 -15.90 -19.07
C ALA A 304 5.96 -17.39 -19.37
N ALA A 305 5.65 -17.72 -20.62
CA ALA A 305 5.32 -19.07 -21.08
C ALA A 305 6.46 -19.76 -21.84
N ALA A 306 7.72 -19.34 -21.61
CA ALA A 306 8.88 -19.99 -22.23
C ALA A 306 9.55 -21.00 -21.28
#